data_1c932a498814f2e68094de32cd3ee8e9
#
_entry.id   1c932a498814f2e68094de32cd3ee8e9
#
_cell.length_a   1.000
_cell.length_b   1.000
_cell.length_c   1.000
_cell.angle_alpha   90.00
_cell.angle_beta   90.00
_cell.angle_gamma   90.00
#
_symmetry.space_group_name_H-M   'P 1'
#
loop_
_entity.id
_entity.type
_entity.pdbx_description
1 polymer ?
#
loop_
_entity_poly.entity_id
_entity_poly.type
_entity_poly.pdbx_seq_one_letter_code
_entity_poly.pdbx_strand_id
1 'polypeptide(L)'
;MNKIKLLIISLLIISCSSSDEGENTFTNSATIWNGATITFTKSEGSDPTVAANQDRLTSNVWITRGNDGGQFYNIVKESVADKTNSPVGTKWAIGTLSQIETLSFTTFRTAVSKPKDAIGKNLVMYLVDDDTYLSVKITSWSEGKKGGFAYERSTK
;
A
#
# COMPACT_ATOMS: atom_id res chain seq x y z
N MET A 1 -60.39 59.70 31.00
CA MET A 1 -59.41 58.77 31.64
C MET A 1 -59.05 57.68 30.63
N ASN A 2 -58.03 57.95 29.84
CA ASN A 2 -57.59 57.02 28.78
C ASN A 2 -56.45 56.18 29.31
N LYS A 3 -56.67 54.88 29.40
CA LYS A 3 -55.61 53.91 29.74
C LYS A 3 -54.85 53.51 28.49
N ILE A 4 -53.56 53.95 28.35
CA ILE A 4 -52.66 53.55 27.36
C ILE A 4 -52.15 52.13 27.69
N LYS A 5 -52.49 51.16 26.86
CA LYS A 5 -51.91 49.83 26.93
C LYS A 5 -50.57 49.81 26.21
N LEU A 6 -49.52 49.66 26.98
CA LEU A 6 -48.14 49.45 26.45
C LEU A 6 -48.00 48.00 25.92
N LEU A 7 -47.85 47.86 24.64
CA LEU A 7 -47.62 46.58 23.99
C LEU A 7 -46.10 46.34 23.96
N ILE A 8 -45.60 45.42 24.77
CA ILE A 8 -44.22 44.98 24.78
C ILE A 8 -44.09 43.95 23.68
N ILE A 9 -43.43 44.31 22.57
CA ILE A 9 -43.01 43.35 21.52
C ILE A 9 -41.73 42.74 21.97
N SER A 10 -41.79 41.45 22.38
CA SER A 10 -40.59 40.65 22.67
C SER A 10 -39.98 40.17 21.36
N LEU A 11 -38.80 40.69 21.02
CA LEU A 11 -38.02 40.29 19.85
C LEU A 11 -37.25 39.01 20.21
N LEU A 12 -37.73 37.87 19.72
CA LEU A 12 -37.01 36.60 19.80
C LEU A 12 -35.90 36.59 18.77
N ILE A 13 -34.66 36.78 19.20
CA ILE A 13 -33.48 36.54 18.41
C ILE A 13 -33.26 35.04 18.37
N ILE A 14 -33.59 34.43 17.24
CA ILE A 14 -33.17 33.05 16.93
C ILE A 14 -31.70 33.12 16.56
N SER A 15 -30.86 32.78 17.54
CA SER A 15 -29.42 32.51 17.27
C SER A 15 -29.36 31.17 16.56
N CYS A 16 -29.16 31.21 15.24
CA CYS A 16 -28.80 30.05 14.47
C CYS A 16 -27.34 29.75 14.78
N SER A 17 -27.11 28.81 15.72
CA SER A 17 -25.80 28.20 15.90
C SER A 17 -25.56 27.27 14.72
N SER A 18 -24.83 27.72 13.72
CA SER A 18 -24.22 26.84 12.74
C SER A 18 -23.13 26.05 13.47
N SER A 19 -23.45 24.83 13.84
CA SER A 19 -22.46 23.83 14.14
C SER A 19 -21.69 23.56 12.83
N ASP A 20 -20.53 24.16 12.69
CA ASP A 20 -19.49 23.68 11.79
C ASP A 20 -19.14 22.26 12.29
N GLU A 21 -19.88 21.28 11.81
CA GLU A 21 -19.38 19.92 11.74
C GLU A 21 -18.24 19.97 10.73
N GLY A 22 -17.02 20.14 11.23
CA GLY A 22 -15.84 19.96 10.43
C GLY A 22 -15.93 18.58 9.79
N GLU A 23 -16.30 18.53 8.52
CA GLU A 23 -16.07 17.38 7.67
C GLU A 23 -14.60 17.07 7.80
N ASN A 24 -14.30 16.04 8.58
CA ASN A 24 -12.98 15.46 8.67
C ASN A 24 -12.76 14.74 7.34
N THR A 25 -12.56 15.51 6.28
CA THR A 25 -12.07 14.99 5.01
C THR A 25 -10.69 14.44 5.30
N PHE A 26 -10.62 13.14 5.56
CA PHE A 26 -9.37 12.39 5.48
C PHE A 26 -8.91 12.55 4.03
N THR A 27 -8.15 13.60 3.76
CA THR A 27 -7.39 13.68 2.52
C THR A 27 -6.37 12.55 2.61
N ASN A 28 -6.69 11.42 2.00
CA ASN A 28 -5.72 10.36 1.80
C ASN A 28 -4.63 10.96 0.90
N SER A 29 -3.56 11.45 1.53
CA SER A 29 -2.45 12.10 0.82
C SER A 29 -1.54 11.06 0.15
N ALA A 30 -1.87 9.79 0.26
CA ALA A 30 -1.08 8.71 -0.28
C ALA A 30 -0.92 8.84 -1.80
N THR A 31 0.31 8.65 -2.24
CA THR A 31 0.63 8.62 -3.66
C THR A 31 0.18 7.30 -4.28
N ILE A 32 -0.42 7.35 -5.47
CA ILE A 32 -0.77 6.15 -6.23
C ILE A 32 0.08 6.10 -7.50
N TRP A 33 0.88 5.06 -7.64
CA TRP A 33 1.60 4.80 -8.89
C TRP A 33 0.67 4.09 -9.87
N ASN A 34 0.19 4.81 -10.84
CA ASN A 34 -0.72 4.33 -11.90
C ASN A 34 -0.16 4.53 -13.32
N GLY A 35 1.14 4.79 -13.43
CA GLY A 35 1.84 4.90 -14.70
C GLY A 35 1.99 3.55 -15.41
N ALA A 36 2.81 3.54 -16.46
CA ALA A 36 3.02 2.36 -17.29
C ALA A 36 3.46 1.13 -16.46
N THR A 37 2.94 -0.03 -16.85
CA THR A 37 3.37 -1.30 -16.26
C THR A 37 4.75 -1.69 -16.78
N ILE A 38 5.64 -2.09 -15.88
CA ILE A 38 6.95 -2.66 -16.21
C ILE A 38 7.06 -4.06 -15.62
N THR A 39 7.91 -4.88 -16.21
CA THR A 39 8.27 -6.21 -15.70
C THR A 39 9.63 -6.15 -15.03
N PHE A 40 9.72 -6.63 -13.79
CA PHE A 40 10.99 -6.91 -13.13
C PHE A 40 11.21 -8.42 -13.05
N THR A 41 12.44 -8.85 -13.35
CA THR A 41 12.82 -10.27 -13.33
C THR A 41 14.16 -10.46 -12.62
N LYS A 42 14.20 -11.38 -11.67
CA LYS A 42 15.42 -11.94 -11.09
C LYS A 42 15.56 -13.39 -11.51
N SER A 43 16.62 -13.73 -12.22
CA SER A 43 16.88 -15.09 -12.66
C SER A 43 17.18 -16.04 -11.48
N GLU A 44 16.93 -17.35 -11.69
CA GLU A 44 17.32 -18.38 -10.73
C GLU A 44 18.81 -18.33 -10.43
N GLY A 45 19.18 -18.52 -9.16
CA GLY A 45 20.56 -18.53 -8.71
C GLY A 45 21.29 -17.18 -8.72
N SER A 46 20.68 -16.12 -9.26
CA SER A 46 21.31 -14.80 -9.30
C SER A 46 21.53 -14.24 -7.90
N ASP A 47 22.67 -13.59 -7.69
CA ASP A 47 23.03 -12.98 -6.40
C ASP A 47 22.08 -11.81 -6.07
N PRO A 48 21.33 -11.88 -4.94
CA PRO A 48 20.41 -10.81 -4.54
C PRO A 48 21.09 -9.49 -4.16
N THR A 49 22.40 -9.50 -3.91
CA THR A 49 23.15 -8.28 -3.55
C THR A 49 23.53 -7.43 -4.77
N VAL A 50 23.49 -8.01 -5.97
CA VAL A 50 23.76 -7.29 -7.22
C VAL A 50 22.56 -6.41 -7.59
N ALA A 51 22.82 -5.15 -7.92
CA ALA A 51 21.80 -4.13 -8.18
C ALA A 51 20.77 -4.53 -9.25
N ALA A 52 21.21 -5.23 -10.31
CA ALA A 52 20.31 -5.72 -11.37
C ALA A 52 19.27 -6.75 -10.90
N ASN A 53 19.49 -7.36 -9.73
CA ASN A 53 18.62 -8.35 -9.11
C ASN A 53 17.72 -7.76 -8.00
N GLN A 54 17.63 -6.42 -7.93
CA GLN A 54 16.88 -5.65 -6.94
C GLN A 54 15.93 -4.70 -7.65
N ASP A 55 14.62 -4.83 -7.45
CA ASP A 55 13.68 -3.80 -7.89
C ASP A 55 13.68 -2.63 -6.91
N ARG A 56 14.39 -1.57 -7.29
CA ARG A 56 14.60 -0.38 -6.49
C ARG A 56 13.45 0.60 -6.68
N LEU A 57 12.40 0.43 -5.87
CA LEU A 57 11.17 1.23 -5.95
C LEU A 57 11.39 2.66 -5.48
N THR A 58 11.94 2.81 -4.29
CA THR A 58 12.28 4.10 -3.64
C THR A 58 13.63 3.97 -2.96
N SER A 59 14.08 5.01 -2.25
CA SER A 59 15.26 4.91 -1.36
C SER A 59 15.04 3.95 -0.18
N ASN A 60 13.79 3.67 0.20
CA ASN A 60 13.41 2.90 1.39
C ASN A 60 13.08 1.44 1.08
N VAL A 61 12.78 1.10 -0.18
CA VAL A 61 12.29 -0.24 -0.56
C VAL A 61 12.96 -0.73 -1.84
N TRP A 62 13.81 -1.78 -1.70
CA TRP A 62 14.43 -2.53 -2.79
C TRP A 62 14.05 -4.00 -2.64
N ILE A 63 13.18 -4.47 -3.51
CA ILE A 63 12.66 -5.84 -3.46
C ILE A 63 13.60 -6.80 -4.16
N THR A 64 13.94 -7.88 -3.47
CA THR A 64 14.69 -9.01 -4.02
C THR A 64 14.25 -10.33 -3.35
N ARG A 65 14.94 -11.42 -3.67
CA ARG A 65 14.70 -12.76 -3.10
C ARG A 65 16.00 -13.54 -3.00
N GLY A 66 16.24 -14.16 -1.84
CA GLY A 66 17.40 -15.03 -1.61
C GLY A 66 17.32 -16.36 -2.35
N ASN A 67 18.47 -17.03 -2.50
CA ASN A 67 18.60 -18.35 -3.13
C ASN A 67 18.58 -19.50 -2.10
N ASP A 68 18.28 -19.21 -0.85
CA ASP A 68 18.15 -20.15 0.28
C ASP A 68 16.71 -20.61 0.55
N GLY A 69 15.78 -20.13 -0.26
CA GLY A 69 14.33 -20.29 -0.09
C GLY A 69 13.69 -19.01 0.43
N GLY A 70 12.45 -19.12 0.90
CA GLY A 70 11.75 -17.94 1.46
C GLY A 70 10.99 -17.13 0.41
N GLN A 71 10.69 -15.91 0.78
CA GLN A 71 9.87 -14.96 0.06
C GLN A 71 10.68 -13.74 -0.36
N PHE A 72 10.02 -12.70 -0.86
CA PHE A 72 10.62 -11.39 -1.05
C PHE A 72 11.17 -10.84 0.27
N TYR A 73 12.20 -10.02 0.18
CA TYR A 73 12.66 -9.17 1.28
C TYR A 73 13.13 -7.81 0.74
N ASN A 74 13.13 -6.83 1.62
CA ASN A 74 13.61 -5.49 1.32
C ASN A 74 15.10 -5.38 1.71
N ILE A 75 16.00 -5.51 0.76
CA ILE A 75 17.45 -5.54 1.03
C ILE A 75 18.00 -4.24 1.64
N VAL A 76 17.25 -3.13 1.60
CA VAL A 76 17.62 -1.89 2.32
C VAL A 76 17.54 -2.10 3.84
N LYS A 77 16.58 -2.92 4.31
CA LYS A 77 16.26 -3.10 5.72
C LYS A 77 16.55 -4.50 6.25
N GLU A 78 16.81 -5.46 5.36
CA GLU A 78 16.92 -6.88 5.68
C GLU A 78 18.11 -7.49 4.95
N SER A 79 18.83 -8.41 5.58
CA SER A 79 19.89 -9.21 4.94
C SER A 79 19.37 -10.52 4.36
N VAL A 80 18.21 -10.99 4.84
CA VAL A 80 17.56 -12.24 4.45
C VAL A 80 16.07 -12.14 4.70
N ALA A 81 15.27 -12.91 3.96
CA ALA A 81 13.81 -12.94 4.17
C ALA A 81 13.42 -13.53 5.53
N ASP A 82 12.66 -12.79 6.31
CA ASP A 82 11.87 -13.31 7.44
C ASP A 82 10.50 -13.76 6.95
N LYS A 83 10.09 -14.95 7.35
CA LYS A 83 8.85 -15.57 6.86
C LYS A 83 7.58 -14.79 7.26
N THR A 84 7.64 -14.07 8.36
CA THR A 84 6.47 -13.37 8.94
C THR A 84 6.40 -11.92 8.48
N ASN A 85 7.55 -11.22 8.47
CA ASN A 85 7.58 -9.76 8.36
C ASN A 85 8.06 -9.23 7.02
N SER A 86 8.84 -10.03 6.25
CA SER A 86 9.38 -9.56 4.94
C SER A 86 8.30 -9.41 3.88
N PRO A 87 8.48 -8.47 2.94
CA PRO A 87 9.50 -7.41 2.91
C PRO A 87 9.17 -6.30 3.92
N VAL A 88 10.14 -5.96 4.79
CA VAL A 88 9.98 -4.90 5.80
C VAL A 88 9.80 -3.54 5.14
N GLY A 89 8.85 -2.75 5.63
CA GLY A 89 8.47 -1.44 5.07
C GLY A 89 7.42 -1.56 3.97
N THR A 90 6.85 -2.74 3.74
CA THR A 90 5.74 -2.94 2.81
C THR A 90 4.54 -3.60 3.48
N LYS A 91 3.36 -3.31 2.94
CA LYS A 91 2.12 -4.02 3.24
C LYS A 91 1.47 -4.44 1.92
N TRP A 92 0.68 -5.51 1.96
CA TRP A 92 0.15 -6.15 0.77
C TRP A 92 -1.32 -6.53 0.92
N ALA A 93 -2.05 -6.46 -0.18
CA ALA A 93 -3.42 -6.94 -0.27
C ALA A 93 -3.67 -7.59 -1.65
N ILE A 94 -4.54 -8.60 -1.71
CA ILE A 94 -5.06 -9.10 -3.00
C ILE A 94 -6.18 -8.18 -3.43
N GLY A 95 -6.06 -7.57 -4.62
CA GLY A 95 -7.00 -6.62 -5.18
C GLY A 95 -6.36 -5.70 -6.20
N THR A 96 -7.02 -4.59 -6.49
CA THR A 96 -6.60 -3.57 -7.46
C THR A 96 -6.48 -2.20 -6.81
N LEU A 97 -5.78 -1.27 -7.46
CA LEU A 97 -5.62 0.11 -6.96
C LEU A 97 -6.96 0.84 -6.77
N SER A 98 -7.98 0.50 -7.54
CA SER A 98 -9.33 1.09 -7.39
C SER A 98 -10.06 0.62 -6.12
N GLN A 99 -9.54 -0.37 -5.42
CA GLN A 99 -10.13 -0.96 -4.22
C GLN A 99 -9.39 -0.57 -2.93
N ILE A 100 -8.39 0.31 -2.99
CA ILE A 100 -7.48 0.64 -1.86
C ILE A 100 -8.25 0.90 -0.56
N GLU A 101 -9.33 1.67 -0.61
CA GLU A 101 -10.11 2.06 0.57
C GLU A 101 -10.80 0.88 1.28
N THR A 102 -11.03 -0.21 0.55
CA THR A 102 -11.72 -1.41 1.07
C THR A 102 -10.80 -2.58 1.33
N LEU A 103 -9.52 -2.48 0.92
CA LEU A 103 -8.55 -3.55 1.08
C LEU A 103 -7.96 -3.59 2.49
N SER A 104 -7.78 -4.79 3.02
CA SER A 104 -7.05 -5.02 4.27
C SER A 104 -5.58 -5.32 3.97
N PHE A 105 -4.70 -4.38 4.31
CA PHE A 105 -3.26 -4.48 4.07
C PHE A 105 -2.55 -5.20 5.22
N THR A 106 -1.83 -6.27 4.90
CA THR A 106 -1.09 -7.09 5.86
C THR A 106 0.35 -7.36 5.38
N THR A 107 1.11 -8.19 6.08
CA THR A 107 2.41 -8.64 5.57
C THR A 107 2.22 -9.50 4.31
N PHE A 108 3.23 -9.55 3.44
CA PHE A 108 3.16 -10.28 2.18
C PHE A 108 2.66 -11.72 2.36
N ARG A 109 3.26 -12.44 3.30
CA ARG A 109 2.92 -13.84 3.55
C ARG A 109 1.49 -14.03 4.06
N THR A 110 1.01 -13.13 4.89
CA THR A 110 -0.38 -13.14 5.37
C THR A 110 -1.35 -12.87 4.23
N ALA A 111 -1.04 -11.92 3.36
CA ALA A 111 -1.90 -11.58 2.22
C ALA A 111 -2.01 -12.72 1.20
N VAL A 112 -0.89 -13.39 0.87
CA VAL A 112 -0.87 -14.35 -0.26
C VAL A 112 -0.84 -15.81 0.18
N SER A 113 -0.64 -16.11 1.48
CA SER A 113 -0.43 -17.47 2.04
C SER A 113 0.87 -18.11 1.53
N LYS A 114 0.90 -18.60 0.31
CA LYS A 114 2.10 -19.13 -0.35
C LYS A 114 2.41 -18.26 -1.57
N PRO A 115 3.63 -17.71 -1.71
CA PRO A 115 3.97 -16.84 -2.84
C PRO A 115 3.69 -17.43 -4.21
N LYS A 116 3.93 -18.73 -4.41
CA LYS A 116 3.63 -19.42 -5.67
C LYS A 116 2.13 -19.46 -6.02
N ASP A 117 1.25 -19.45 -5.02
CA ASP A 117 -0.20 -19.48 -5.22
C ASP A 117 -0.75 -18.07 -5.54
N ALA A 118 0.10 -17.05 -5.49
CA ALA A 118 -0.22 -15.68 -5.89
C ALA A 118 0.10 -15.37 -7.36
N ILE A 119 0.73 -16.32 -8.09
CA ILE A 119 0.98 -16.15 -9.53
C ILE A 119 -0.32 -15.84 -10.25
N GLY A 120 -0.32 -14.77 -11.05
CA GLY A 120 -1.48 -14.32 -11.83
C GLY A 120 -2.52 -13.50 -11.07
N LYS A 121 -2.43 -13.43 -9.72
CA LYS A 121 -3.34 -12.59 -8.92
C LYS A 121 -2.93 -11.12 -8.98
N ASN A 122 -3.91 -10.23 -9.00
CA ASN A 122 -3.67 -8.81 -8.81
C ASN A 122 -3.43 -8.54 -7.32
N LEU A 123 -2.35 -7.83 -7.04
CA LEU A 123 -1.95 -7.41 -5.70
C LEU A 123 -1.80 -5.89 -5.68
N VAL A 124 -1.97 -5.31 -4.51
CA VAL A 124 -1.56 -3.94 -4.22
C VAL A 124 -0.45 -4.01 -3.17
N MET A 125 0.68 -3.37 -3.46
CA MET A 125 1.76 -3.15 -2.50
C MET A 125 1.66 -1.71 -1.98
N TYR A 126 1.75 -1.56 -0.67
CA TYR A 126 1.84 -0.27 0.02
C TYR A 126 3.25 -0.09 0.58
N LEU A 127 3.94 0.94 0.16
CA LEU A 127 5.24 1.37 0.65
C LEU A 127 4.99 2.28 1.86
N VAL A 128 5.21 1.75 3.07
CA VAL A 128 4.76 2.37 4.32
C VAL A 128 5.42 3.73 4.56
N ASP A 129 6.76 3.81 4.43
CA ASP A 129 7.51 5.05 4.71
C ASP A 129 7.35 6.09 3.59
N ASP A 130 6.96 5.67 2.40
CA ASP A 130 6.78 6.54 1.23
C ASP A 130 5.31 6.94 1.02
N ASP A 131 4.40 6.42 1.84
CA ASP A 131 2.94 6.56 1.73
C ASP A 131 2.47 6.38 0.27
N THR A 132 2.87 5.25 -0.33
CA THR A 132 2.70 5.02 -1.78
C THR A 132 2.10 3.65 -2.06
N TYR A 133 1.08 3.61 -2.91
CA TYR A 133 0.47 2.38 -3.41
C TYR A 133 0.86 2.12 -4.87
N LEU A 134 1.11 0.85 -5.19
CA LEU A 134 1.35 0.41 -6.56
C LEU A 134 0.72 -0.96 -6.82
N SER A 135 0.33 -1.22 -8.08
CA SER A 135 -0.14 -2.53 -8.51
C SER A 135 1.04 -3.48 -8.69
N VAL A 136 0.85 -4.74 -8.32
CA VAL A 136 1.82 -5.83 -8.54
C VAL A 136 1.09 -7.07 -9.01
N LYS A 137 1.67 -7.79 -9.98
CA LYS A 137 1.18 -9.10 -10.41
C LYS A 137 2.35 -10.04 -10.59
N ILE A 138 2.45 -11.03 -9.70
CA ILE A 138 3.52 -12.04 -9.82
C ILE A 138 3.25 -12.88 -11.06
N THR A 139 4.23 -12.95 -11.95
CA THR A 139 4.13 -13.69 -13.23
C THR A 139 4.92 -14.98 -13.20
N SER A 140 5.99 -15.07 -12.39
CA SER A 140 6.72 -16.31 -12.16
C SER A 140 7.30 -16.40 -10.75
N TRP A 141 7.49 -17.63 -10.28
CA TRP A 141 8.05 -17.91 -8.97
C TRP A 141 8.77 -19.26 -8.98
N SER A 142 10.10 -19.24 -8.87
CA SER A 142 10.89 -20.48 -8.79
C SER A 142 10.70 -21.17 -7.46
N GLU A 143 10.43 -22.47 -7.51
CA GLU A 143 10.29 -23.29 -6.29
C GLU A 143 11.65 -23.70 -5.72
N GLY A 144 11.65 -24.15 -4.48
CA GLY A 144 12.86 -24.53 -3.78
C GLY A 144 13.80 -23.36 -3.47
N LYS A 145 15.09 -23.66 -3.41
CA LYS A 145 16.15 -22.69 -3.07
C LYS A 145 16.75 -22.02 -4.31
N LYS A 146 15.93 -21.67 -5.28
CA LYS A 146 16.41 -21.12 -6.55
C LYS A 146 16.33 -19.57 -6.64
N GLY A 147 15.48 -18.95 -5.87
CA GLY A 147 15.41 -17.49 -5.72
C GLY A 147 14.95 -16.69 -6.92
N GLY A 148 14.61 -17.33 -8.05
CA GLY A 148 14.09 -16.65 -9.23
C GLY A 148 12.65 -16.20 -9.06
N PHE A 149 12.29 -15.06 -9.67
CA PHE A 149 10.91 -14.56 -9.75
C PHE A 149 10.78 -13.52 -10.85
N ALA A 150 9.55 -13.28 -11.26
CA ALA A 150 9.19 -12.12 -12.04
C ALA A 150 7.84 -11.58 -11.60
N TYR A 151 7.65 -10.28 -11.73
CA TYR A 151 6.36 -9.63 -11.58
C TYR A 151 6.24 -8.41 -12.49
N GLU A 152 5.01 -8.07 -12.82
CA GLU A 152 4.64 -6.79 -13.40
C GLU A 152 4.24 -5.82 -12.28
N ARG A 153 4.56 -4.54 -12.45
CA ARG A 153 4.13 -3.49 -11.53
C ARG A 153 3.90 -2.16 -12.23
N SER A 154 3.04 -1.32 -11.65
CA SER A 154 2.89 0.06 -12.10
C SER A 154 4.09 0.93 -11.71
N THR A 155 4.29 2.01 -12.46
CA THR A 155 5.29 3.06 -12.20
C THR A 155 4.59 4.33 -11.70
N LYS A 156 5.39 5.33 -11.36
CA LYS A 156 4.90 6.69 -11.03
C LYS A 156 4.07 7.26 -12.15
#